data_c9786b6e63feaa8444325627a779c99c
#
_entry.id   c9786b6e63feaa8444325627a779c99c
#
_cell.length_a   1.000
_cell.length_b   1.000
_cell.length_c   1.000
_cell.angle_alpha   90.00
_cell.angle_beta   90.00
_cell.angle_gamma   90.00
#
_symmetry.space_group_name_H-M   'P 1'
#
loop_
_entity.id
_entity.type
_entity.pdbx_description
1 polymer ?
#
loop_
_entity_poly.entity_id
_entity_poly.type
_entity_poly.pdbx_seq_one_letter_code
_entity_poly.pdbx_strand_id
1 'polypeptide(L)'
;MAVEVECARRLFTADEFERMAEAGVFGPEERLELIDGEIVEMSPVGPGHGASIACLNKRFVLGLGDRAVVWIQSSVVVALRSVPQPDLALLRPRSYRRANPRPDDILLVVEVADSSLRYDRRRKVRLYAVAGIPEYWVVGVEREWLEVYRTPEGEGYRDVRRVSRGDTIAPLSFPDLLISVADIFA
;
A
#
# COMPACT_ATOMS: atom_id res chain seq x y z
N MET A 1 -22.50 -35.21 25.18
CA MET A 1 -22.34 -33.78 24.79
C MET A 1 -20.93 -33.63 24.22
N ALA A 2 -20.79 -33.29 22.95
CA ALA A 2 -19.48 -32.99 22.37
C ALA A 2 -19.02 -31.62 22.91
N VAL A 3 -17.86 -31.59 23.52
CA VAL A 3 -17.21 -30.32 23.88
C VAL A 3 -16.71 -29.72 22.57
N GLU A 4 -17.32 -28.62 22.13
CA GLU A 4 -16.83 -27.83 21.02
C GLU A 4 -15.53 -27.16 21.45
N VAL A 5 -14.41 -27.68 20.97
CA VAL A 5 -13.08 -27.09 21.22
C VAL A 5 -12.95 -25.89 20.28
N GLU A 6 -13.11 -24.71 20.82
CA GLU A 6 -12.86 -23.45 20.10
C GLU A 6 -11.35 -23.31 19.86
N CYS A 7 -10.91 -23.63 18.63
CA CYS A 7 -9.51 -23.47 18.24
C CYS A 7 -9.21 -21.99 18.00
N ALA A 8 -8.44 -21.36 18.90
CA ALA A 8 -7.93 -20.02 18.70
C ALA A 8 -6.83 -20.01 17.61
N ARG A 9 -6.95 -19.15 16.60
CA ARG A 9 -5.87 -18.92 15.63
C ARG A 9 -4.72 -18.16 16.29
N ARG A 10 -3.49 -18.62 16.05
CA ARG A 10 -2.31 -17.86 16.44
C ARG A 10 -2.07 -16.76 15.43
N LEU A 11 -1.97 -15.52 15.90
CA LEU A 11 -1.64 -14.36 15.06
C LEU A 11 -0.17 -14.00 15.23
N PHE A 12 0.52 -13.70 14.13
CA PHE A 12 1.93 -13.31 14.10
C PHE A 12 2.12 -11.81 14.34
N THR A 13 3.25 -11.45 14.89
CA THR A 13 3.74 -10.07 14.97
C THR A 13 4.64 -9.76 13.77
N ALA A 14 4.87 -8.46 13.51
CA ALA A 14 5.81 -8.00 12.49
C ALA A 14 7.21 -8.57 12.71
N ASP A 15 7.71 -8.55 13.95
CA ASP A 15 9.03 -9.09 14.31
C ASP A 15 9.13 -10.60 14.07
N GLU A 16 8.04 -11.36 14.32
CA GLU A 16 8.01 -12.79 14.01
C GLU A 16 8.02 -13.03 12.51
N PHE A 17 7.23 -12.27 11.75
CA PHE A 17 7.17 -12.36 10.29
C PHE A 17 8.52 -12.03 9.64
N GLU A 18 9.19 -10.95 10.07
CA GLU A 18 10.52 -10.57 9.59
C GLU A 18 11.57 -11.67 9.91
N ARG A 19 11.56 -12.21 11.13
CA ARG A 19 12.45 -13.33 11.50
C ARG A 19 12.18 -14.60 10.68
N MET A 20 10.94 -14.90 10.34
CA MET A 20 10.59 -16.02 9.46
C MET A 20 11.17 -15.82 8.05
N ALA A 21 11.07 -14.60 7.52
CA ALA A 21 11.65 -14.25 6.21
C ALA A 21 13.19 -14.36 6.24
N GLU A 22 13.85 -13.81 7.26
CA GLU A 22 15.31 -13.91 7.45
C GLU A 22 15.80 -15.36 7.61
N ALA A 23 15.01 -16.21 8.26
CA ALA A 23 15.30 -17.63 8.43
C ALA A 23 15.03 -18.48 7.18
N GLY A 24 14.53 -17.87 6.08
CA GLY A 24 14.22 -18.56 4.84
C GLY A 24 13.02 -19.50 4.92
N VAL A 25 12.09 -19.21 5.81
CA VAL A 25 10.81 -19.96 5.93
C VAL A 25 9.98 -19.79 4.68
N PHE A 26 10.07 -18.62 4.03
CA PHE A 26 9.37 -18.29 2.80
C PHE A 26 10.25 -18.51 1.59
N GLY A 27 9.65 -19.03 0.51
CA GLY A 27 10.34 -19.22 -0.77
C GLY A 27 10.69 -17.87 -1.44
N PRO A 28 11.73 -17.84 -2.30
CA PRO A 28 12.18 -16.60 -2.94
C PRO A 28 11.14 -15.99 -3.90
N GLU A 29 10.21 -16.79 -4.39
CA GLU A 29 9.14 -16.37 -5.30
C GLU A 29 7.81 -16.08 -4.57
N GLU A 30 7.74 -16.34 -3.27
CA GLU A 30 6.52 -16.09 -2.49
C GLU A 30 6.40 -14.60 -2.18
N ARG A 31 5.30 -14.01 -2.63
CA ARG A 31 4.94 -12.64 -2.32
C ARG A 31 3.92 -12.62 -1.19
N LEU A 32 4.38 -12.32 0.00
CA LEU A 32 3.60 -12.44 1.22
C LEU A 32 3.49 -11.09 1.94
N GLU A 33 2.33 -10.86 2.52
CA GLU A 33 2.05 -9.75 3.42
C GLU A 33 1.64 -10.30 4.79
N LEU A 34 1.93 -9.57 5.86
CA LEU A 34 1.31 -9.80 7.16
C LEU A 34 0.20 -8.77 7.36
N ILE A 35 -1.05 -9.21 7.47
CA ILE A 35 -2.19 -8.32 7.68
C ILE A 35 -2.99 -8.78 8.90
N ASP A 36 -3.08 -7.95 9.93
CA ASP A 36 -3.75 -8.24 11.21
C ASP A 36 -3.27 -9.56 11.87
N GLY A 37 -1.99 -9.93 11.64
CA GLY A 37 -1.37 -11.13 12.17
C GLY A 37 -1.56 -12.39 11.32
N GLU A 38 -2.23 -12.29 10.18
CA GLU A 38 -2.38 -13.38 9.21
C GLU A 38 -1.40 -13.18 8.04
N ILE A 39 -0.72 -14.25 7.64
CA ILE A 39 0.14 -14.27 6.45
C ILE A 39 -0.76 -14.47 5.23
N VAL A 40 -0.71 -13.55 4.29
CA VAL A 40 -1.55 -13.50 3.09
C VAL A 40 -0.67 -13.53 1.86
N GLU A 41 -0.99 -14.41 0.90
CA GLU A 41 -0.31 -14.45 -0.39
C GLU A 41 -0.89 -13.40 -1.33
N MET A 42 0.00 -12.64 -1.99
CA MET A 42 -0.39 -11.63 -2.96
C MET A 42 -0.67 -12.26 -4.33
N SER A 43 -1.70 -11.79 -5.01
CA SER A 43 -2.01 -12.22 -6.37
C SER A 43 -0.90 -11.83 -7.36
N PRO A 44 -0.69 -12.61 -8.45
CA PRO A 44 0.22 -12.25 -9.52
C PRO A 44 -0.16 -10.90 -10.16
N VAL A 45 0.86 -10.15 -10.57
CA VAL A 45 0.72 -8.83 -11.21
C VAL A 45 0.41 -8.99 -12.70
N GLY A 46 -0.72 -8.46 -13.16
CA GLY A 46 -1.08 -8.39 -14.57
C GLY A 46 -0.38 -7.25 -15.33
N PRO A 47 -0.37 -7.25 -16.68
CA PRO A 47 0.30 -6.22 -17.49
C PRO A 47 -0.20 -4.79 -17.22
N GLY A 48 -1.51 -4.58 -17.11
CA GLY A 48 -2.10 -3.26 -16.83
C GLY A 48 -1.73 -2.73 -15.46
N HIS A 49 -1.68 -3.61 -14.45
CA HIS A 49 -1.19 -3.27 -13.11
C HIS A 49 0.27 -2.80 -13.16
N GLY A 50 1.16 -3.59 -13.79
CA GLY A 50 2.57 -3.24 -13.92
C GLY A 50 2.79 -1.92 -14.70
N ALA A 51 2.01 -1.68 -15.77
CA ALA A 51 2.07 -0.44 -16.54
C ALA A 51 1.70 0.78 -15.68
N SER A 52 0.62 0.71 -14.90
CA SER A 52 0.20 1.80 -14.02
C SER A 52 1.25 2.11 -12.94
N ILE A 53 1.87 1.07 -12.35
CA ILE A 53 3.00 1.26 -11.41
C ILE A 53 4.17 1.97 -12.11
N ALA A 54 4.55 1.52 -13.30
CA ALA A 54 5.67 2.11 -14.05
C ALA A 54 5.42 3.58 -14.40
N CYS A 55 4.19 3.94 -14.83
CA CYS A 55 3.79 5.31 -15.11
C CYS A 55 3.86 6.20 -13.87
N LEU A 56 3.28 5.76 -12.75
CA LEU A 56 3.31 6.50 -11.48
C LEU A 56 4.74 6.65 -10.95
N ASN A 57 5.51 5.56 -10.95
CA ASN A 57 6.91 5.58 -10.54
C ASN A 57 7.71 6.64 -11.32
N LYS A 58 7.58 6.63 -12.66
CA LYS A 58 8.25 7.63 -13.52
C LYS A 58 7.85 9.05 -13.13
N ARG A 59 6.54 9.31 -12.90
CA ARG A 59 6.06 10.65 -12.53
C ARG A 59 6.59 11.08 -11.16
N PHE A 60 6.58 10.19 -10.19
CA PHE A 60 7.10 10.48 -8.85
C PHE A 60 8.61 10.71 -8.86
N VAL A 61 9.38 9.83 -9.48
CA VAL A 61 10.86 9.96 -9.53
C VAL A 61 11.27 11.27 -10.22
N LEU A 62 10.70 11.58 -11.40
CA LEU A 62 11.06 12.77 -12.14
C LEU A 62 10.57 14.07 -11.49
N GLY A 63 9.39 14.03 -10.84
CA GLY A 63 8.79 15.22 -10.25
C GLY A 63 9.25 15.52 -8.84
N LEU A 64 9.68 14.51 -8.08
CA LEU A 64 10.06 14.68 -6.68
C LEU A 64 11.57 14.79 -6.48
N GLY A 65 12.39 14.10 -7.29
CA GLY A 65 13.84 14.05 -7.07
C GLY A 65 14.17 13.62 -5.63
N ASP A 66 14.98 14.41 -4.93
CA ASP A 66 15.42 14.11 -3.56
C ASP A 66 14.40 14.51 -2.48
N ARG A 67 13.23 15.04 -2.85
CA ARG A 67 12.18 15.46 -1.89
C ARG A 67 11.46 14.29 -1.21
N ALA A 68 11.48 13.12 -1.83
CA ALA A 68 10.91 11.89 -1.29
C ALA A 68 11.64 10.67 -1.82
N VAL A 69 11.57 9.55 -1.08
CA VAL A 69 11.95 8.25 -1.59
C VAL A 69 10.72 7.58 -2.21
N VAL A 70 10.83 7.16 -3.46
CA VAL A 70 9.81 6.32 -4.10
C VAL A 70 10.09 4.87 -3.74
N TRP A 71 9.20 4.27 -2.95
CA TRP A 71 9.30 2.93 -2.41
C TRP A 71 8.39 2.01 -3.19
N ILE A 72 8.96 1.00 -3.87
CA ILE A 72 8.23 0.20 -4.84
C ILE A 72 8.16 -1.24 -4.35
N GLN A 73 6.95 -1.80 -4.29
CA GLN A 73 6.68 -3.21 -4.01
C GLN A 73 7.56 -3.78 -2.90
N SER A 74 7.68 -3.04 -1.83
CA SER A 74 8.53 -3.38 -0.69
C SER A 74 7.78 -3.14 0.62
N SER A 75 8.10 -3.95 1.62
CA SER A 75 7.41 -3.97 2.91
C SER A 75 7.47 -2.64 3.66
N VAL A 76 6.40 -2.30 4.35
CA VAL A 76 6.30 -1.23 5.35
C VAL A 76 5.69 -1.80 6.63
N VAL A 77 6.17 -1.39 7.80
CA VAL A 77 5.62 -1.86 9.08
C VAL A 77 4.62 -0.83 9.59
N VAL A 78 3.33 -1.08 9.43
CA VAL A 78 2.28 -0.12 9.79
C VAL A 78 1.63 -0.37 11.16
N ALA A 79 1.77 -1.57 11.69
CA ALA A 79 1.27 -1.93 13.02
C ALA A 79 2.06 -3.12 13.59
N LEU A 80 1.84 -3.43 14.90
CA LEU A 80 2.46 -4.58 15.57
C LEU A 80 2.26 -5.91 14.81
N ARG A 81 1.14 -6.05 14.10
CA ARG A 81 0.74 -7.28 13.39
C ARG A 81 0.44 -7.04 11.91
N SER A 82 1.05 -6.00 11.33
CA SER A 82 0.79 -5.70 9.92
C SER A 82 2.02 -5.14 9.23
N VAL A 83 2.44 -5.87 8.20
CA VAL A 83 3.57 -5.58 7.30
C VAL A 83 3.06 -5.73 5.87
N PRO A 84 2.28 -4.77 5.36
CA PRO A 84 1.86 -4.78 3.97
C PRO A 84 3.01 -4.47 3.02
N GLN A 85 2.87 -4.86 1.76
CA GLN A 85 3.78 -4.56 0.67
C GLN A 85 3.05 -3.72 -0.40
N PRO A 86 2.92 -2.40 -0.21
CA PRO A 86 2.22 -1.55 -1.15
C PRO A 86 2.90 -1.54 -2.53
N ASP A 87 2.11 -1.36 -3.59
CA ASP A 87 2.67 -1.24 -4.94
C ASP A 87 3.62 -0.05 -5.07
N LEU A 88 3.24 1.09 -4.47
CA LEU A 88 4.11 2.26 -4.33
C LEU A 88 3.87 2.95 -2.98
N ALA A 89 4.92 3.52 -2.41
CA ALA A 89 4.78 4.51 -1.35
C ALA A 89 5.73 5.69 -1.58
N LEU A 90 5.31 6.88 -1.16
CA LEU A 90 6.19 8.03 -1.03
C LEU A 90 6.61 8.16 0.42
N LEU A 91 7.91 8.14 0.64
CA LEU A 91 8.49 8.19 1.98
C LEU A 91 9.28 9.48 2.19
N ARG A 92 9.43 9.89 3.44
CA ARG A 92 10.35 10.97 3.82
C ARG A 92 11.77 10.69 3.32
N PRO A 93 12.54 11.72 2.89
CA PRO A 93 13.86 11.55 2.30
C PRO A 93 14.91 11.19 3.37
N ARG A 94 15.04 9.89 3.66
CA ARG A 94 16.05 9.31 4.55
C ARG A 94 16.48 7.91 4.09
N SER A 95 17.49 7.33 4.71
CA SER A 95 17.94 5.96 4.43
C SER A 95 17.08 4.92 5.17
N TYR A 96 16.62 3.91 4.45
CA TYR A 96 15.86 2.75 4.96
C TYR A 96 16.65 1.43 4.89
N ARG A 97 17.97 1.51 4.84
CA ARG A 97 18.84 0.31 4.71
C ARG A 97 18.82 -0.62 5.93
N ARG A 98 18.40 -0.15 7.09
CA ARG A 98 18.52 -0.89 8.36
C ARG A 98 17.17 -1.26 8.99
N ALA A 99 16.09 -0.69 8.51
CA ALA A 99 14.75 -0.96 9.02
C ALA A 99 13.71 -0.58 7.97
N ASN A 100 12.61 -1.31 7.95
CA ASN A 100 11.44 -0.98 7.13
C ASN A 100 10.83 0.35 7.54
N PRO A 101 10.24 1.11 6.58
CA PRO A 101 9.51 2.34 6.87
C PRO A 101 8.36 2.10 7.86
N ARG A 102 8.11 3.08 8.71
CA ARG A 102 7.02 3.12 9.69
C ARG A 102 6.01 4.22 9.35
N PRO A 103 4.83 4.29 10.00
CA PRO A 103 3.78 5.26 9.63
C PRO A 103 4.26 6.71 9.51
N ASP A 104 5.11 7.17 10.44
CA ASP A 104 5.65 8.54 10.43
C ASP A 104 6.56 8.85 9.22
N ASP A 105 7.03 7.81 8.54
CA ASP A 105 7.85 7.96 7.33
C ASP A 105 7.02 8.10 6.07
N ILE A 106 5.77 7.62 6.10
CA ILE A 106 4.94 7.43 4.91
C ILE A 106 4.12 8.69 4.65
N LEU A 107 4.29 9.25 3.47
CA LEU A 107 3.57 10.44 3.01
C LEU A 107 2.36 10.07 2.15
N LEU A 108 2.45 8.98 1.40
CA LEU A 108 1.42 8.44 0.53
C LEU A 108 1.63 6.94 0.36
N VAL A 109 0.55 6.18 0.37
CA VAL A 109 0.51 4.79 -0.11
C VAL A 109 -0.33 4.72 -1.37
N VAL A 110 0.10 3.93 -2.36
CA VAL A 110 -0.65 3.65 -3.58
C VAL A 110 -0.77 2.15 -3.77
N GLU A 111 -1.99 1.68 -3.98
CA GLU A 111 -2.30 0.32 -4.38
C GLU A 111 -2.96 0.34 -5.76
N VAL A 112 -2.47 -0.49 -6.65
CA VAL A 112 -3.03 -0.67 -7.98
C VAL A 112 -3.91 -1.91 -7.95
N ALA A 113 -5.19 -1.73 -8.21
CA ALA A 113 -6.17 -2.79 -8.07
C ALA A 113 -6.66 -3.26 -9.43
N ASP A 114 -6.49 -4.56 -9.68
CA ASP A 114 -7.13 -5.31 -10.75
C ASP A 114 -8.50 -5.85 -10.25
N SER A 115 -9.06 -6.90 -10.77
CA SER A 115 -10.45 -7.34 -10.56
C SER A 115 -10.88 -7.79 -9.13
N SER A 116 -9.95 -8.08 -8.20
CA SER A 116 -10.25 -8.62 -6.84
C SER A 116 -10.67 -7.57 -5.79
N LEU A 117 -11.06 -6.44 -6.20
CA LEU A 117 -11.15 -5.12 -5.57
C LEU A 117 -11.93 -4.94 -4.25
N ARG A 118 -12.89 -5.81 -3.90
CA ARG A 118 -13.84 -5.43 -2.81
C ARG A 118 -13.35 -5.78 -1.41
N TYR A 119 -12.73 -6.92 -1.25
CA TYR A 119 -12.30 -7.41 0.07
C TYR A 119 -10.99 -6.74 0.51
N ASP A 120 -9.98 -6.78 -0.34
CA ASP A 120 -8.66 -6.17 -0.07
C ASP A 120 -8.77 -4.66 0.16
N ARG A 121 -9.57 -3.97 -0.66
CA ARG A 121 -9.75 -2.53 -0.55
C ARG A 121 -10.27 -2.10 0.82
N ARG A 122 -11.29 -2.75 1.36
CA ARG A 122 -11.84 -2.40 2.68
C ARG A 122 -10.84 -2.67 3.80
N ARG A 123 -10.13 -3.78 3.73
CA ARG A 123 -9.14 -4.17 4.73
C ARG A 123 -7.95 -3.21 4.71
N LYS A 124 -7.41 -2.88 3.51
CA LYS A 124 -6.28 -1.96 3.36
C LYS A 124 -6.65 -0.50 3.69
N VAL A 125 -7.85 -0.02 3.31
CA VAL A 125 -8.34 1.31 3.74
C VAL A 125 -8.34 1.42 5.27
N ARG A 126 -8.93 0.43 5.97
CA ARG A 126 -8.94 0.37 7.43
C ARG A 126 -7.53 0.32 7.99
N LEU A 127 -6.69 -0.56 7.46
CA LEU A 127 -5.31 -0.75 7.90
C LEU A 127 -4.52 0.56 7.86
N TYR A 128 -4.53 1.24 6.72
CA TYR A 128 -3.78 2.49 6.54
C TYR A 128 -4.38 3.66 7.32
N ALA A 129 -5.72 3.72 7.47
CA ALA A 129 -6.36 4.74 8.28
C ALA A 129 -6.01 4.61 9.77
N VAL A 130 -6.11 3.39 10.34
CA VAL A 130 -5.74 3.10 11.75
C VAL A 130 -4.27 3.38 12.01
N ALA A 131 -3.40 3.13 11.01
CA ALA A 131 -1.99 3.45 11.08
C ALA A 131 -1.69 4.96 10.98
N GLY A 132 -2.69 5.80 10.70
CA GLY A 132 -2.54 7.24 10.55
C GLY A 132 -1.84 7.69 9.26
N ILE A 133 -1.84 6.85 8.22
CA ILE A 133 -1.25 7.20 6.92
C ILE A 133 -2.02 8.38 6.32
N PRO A 134 -1.38 9.54 6.06
CA PRO A 134 -2.09 10.79 5.75
C PRO A 134 -2.83 10.75 4.42
N GLU A 135 -2.34 9.95 3.47
CA GLU A 135 -2.94 9.83 2.13
C GLU A 135 -2.80 8.41 1.60
N TYR A 136 -3.87 7.91 1.01
CA TYR A 136 -3.93 6.59 0.38
C TYR A 136 -4.65 6.68 -0.96
N TRP A 137 -4.07 6.10 -2.02
CA TRP A 137 -4.64 6.04 -3.35
C TRP A 137 -4.93 4.60 -3.75
N VAL A 138 -6.07 4.39 -4.39
CA VAL A 138 -6.43 3.14 -5.05
C VAL A 138 -6.62 3.39 -6.54
N VAL A 139 -5.79 2.76 -7.36
CA VAL A 139 -5.83 2.86 -8.82
C VAL A 139 -6.64 1.71 -9.39
N GLY A 140 -7.77 1.98 -10.00
CA GLY A 140 -8.61 0.97 -10.66
C GLY A 140 -8.30 0.85 -12.14
N VAL A 141 -7.54 -0.18 -12.52
CA VAL A 141 -7.00 -0.35 -13.87
C VAL A 141 -8.09 -0.55 -14.92
N GLU A 142 -9.05 -1.47 -14.67
CA GLU A 142 -10.09 -1.82 -15.66
C GLU A 142 -10.99 -0.67 -16.11
N ARG A 143 -11.24 0.27 -15.20
CA ARG A 143 -12.17 1.40 -15.42
C ARG A 143 -11.48 2.75 -15.39
N GLU A 144 -10.15 2.76 -15.31
CA GLU A 144 -9.29 3.94 -15.38
C GLU A 144 -9.72 5.06 -14.41
N TRP A 145 -9.87 4.71 -13.14
CA TRP A 145 -10.18 5.66 -12.07
C TRP A 145 -9.14 5.61 -10.95
N LEU A 146 -9.07 6.66 -10.17
CA LEU A 146 -8.27 6.77 -8.97
C LEU A 146 -9.18 7.20 -7.81
N GLU A 147 -9.22 6.43 -6.72
CA GLU A 147 -9.79 6.88 -5.45
C GLU A 147 -8.69 7.42 -4.55
N VAL A 148 -8.95 8.59 -4.01
CA VAL A 148 -8.05 9.34 -3.12
C VAL A 148 -8.68 9.42 -1.75
N TYR A 149 -7.98 8.93 -0.76
CA TYR A 149 -8.35 8.89 0.65
C TYR A 149 -7.41 9.80 1.43
N ARG A 150 -7.96 10.79 2.17
CA ARG A 150 -7.21 11.76 2.98
C ARG A 150 -7.85 11.96 4.34
N THR A 151 -7.10 12.47 5.28
CA THR A 151 -7.56 12.75 6.64
C THR A 151 -8.04 11.48 7.34
N PRO A 152 -7.10 10.61 7.77
CA PRO A 152 -7.44 9.38 8.49
C PRO A 152 -8.21 9.69 9.77
N GLU A 153 -9.31 8.97 10.00
CA GLU A 153 -10.18 9.13 11.16
C GLU A 153 -10.79 7.78 11.55
N GLY A 154 -10.42 7.28 12.74
CA GLY A 154 -10.85 5.96 13.20
C GLY A 154 -10.42 4.85 12.24
N GLU A 155 -11.36 4.09 11.72
CA GLU A 155 -11.12 2.97 10.79
C GLU A 155 -11.28 3.36 9.31
N GLY A 156 -11.26 4.65 8.98
CA GLY A 156 -11.44 5.14 7.62
C GLY A 156 -10.80 6.50 7.37
N TYR A 157 -11.22 7.13 6.30
CA TYR A 157 -10.77 8.46 5.91
C TYR A 157 -11.97 9.39 5.75
N ARG A 158 -11.87 10.61 6.26
CA ARG A 158 -12.96 11.59 6.21
C ARG A 158 -13.14 12.18 4.81
N ASP A 159 -12.05 12.44 4.10
CA ASP A 159 -12.08 12.96 2.73
C ASP A 159 -11.79 11.83 1.74
N VAL A 160 -12.82 11.44 0.99
CA VAL A 160 -12.72 10.39 -0.03
C VAL A 160 -13.30 10.92 -1.33
N ARG A 161 -12.49 10.93 -2.39
CA ARG A 161 -12.93 11.35 -3.72
C ARG A 161 -12.46 10.39 -4.79
N ARG A 162 -13.23 10.29 -5.88
CA ARG A 162 -12.85 9.58 -7.09
C ARG A 162 -12.56 10.58 -8.19
N VAL A 163 -11.47 10.38 -8.89
CA VAL A 163 -11.07 11.10 -10.10
C VAL A 163 -10.86 10.11 -11.25
N SER A 164 -10.98 10.58 -12.49
CA SER A 164 -10.92 9.75 -13.70
C SER A 164 -10.16 10.47 -14.83
N ARG A 165 -10.09 9.85 -16.00
CA ARG A 165 -9.49 10.50 -17.18
C ARG A 165 -10.06 11.90 -17.39
N GLY A 166 -9.16 12.87 -17.60
CA GLY A 166 -9.52 14.29 -17.71
C GLY A 166 -9.26 15.10 -16.45
N ASP A 167 -9.15 14.45 -15.30
CA ASP A 167 -8.80 15.09 -14.05
C ASP A 167 -7.29 15.14 -13.85
N THR A 168 -6.85 16.01 -12.93
CA THR A 168 -5.49 16.05 -12.39
C THR A 168 -5.51 15.82 -10.88
N ILE A 169 -4.43 15.22 -10.37
CA ILE A 169 -4.23 14.98 -8.95
C ILE A 169 -2.81 15.34 -8.56
N ALA A 170 -2.62 15.77 -7.31
CA ALA A 170 -1.32 15.91 -6.71
C ALA A 170 -1.31 15.21 -5.35
N PRO A 171 -0.17 14.60 -4.93
CA PRO A 171 0.00 14.12 -3.57
C PRO A 171 -0.18 15.26 -2.56
N LEU A 172 -0.81 14.97 -1.41
CA LEU A 172 -1.06 15.96 -0.36
C LEU A 172 0.22 16.68 0.09
N SER A 173 1.31 15.92 0.22
CA SER A 173 2.62 16.46 0.62
C SER A 173 3.36 17.19 -0.50
N PHE A 174 2.90 17.11 -1.76
CA PHE A 174 3.54 17.70 -2.94
C PHE A 174 2.49 18.30 -3.89
N PRO A 175 1.83 19.39 -3.48
CA PRO A 175 0.73 19.99 -4.26
C PRO A 175 1.18 20.60 -5.58
N ASP A 176 2.47 20.81 -5.76
CA ASP A 176 3.12 21.26 -6.99
C ASP A 176 3.30 20.15 -8.03
N LEU A 177 3.24 18.87 -7.63
CA LEU A 177 3.35 17.73 -8.54
C LEU A 177 1.97 17.36 -9.10
N LEU A 178 1.55 18.04 -10.14
CA LEU A 178 0.31 17.73 -10.84
C LEU A 178 0.49 16.54 -11.79
N ILE A 179 -0.31 15.50 -11.60
CA ILE A 179 -0.33 14.27 -12.40
C ILE A 179 -1.67 14.20 -13.11
N SER A 180 -1.67 14.10 -14.45
CA SER A 180 -2.87 13.79 -15.21
C SER A 180 -3.28 12.33 -14.91
N VAL A 181 -4.55 12.11 -14.56
CA VAL A 181 -5.07 10.77 -14.33
C VAL A 181 -4.94 9.89 -15.57
N ALA A 182 -5.05 10.49 -16.77
CA ALA A 182 -4.84 9.78 -18.05
C ALA A 182 -3.42 9.19 -18.18
N ASP A 183 -2.41 9.84 -17.60
CA ASP A 183 -1.01 9.40 -17.67
C ASP A 183 -0.73 8.17 -16.80
N ILE A 184 -1.61 7.85 -15.85
CA ILE A 184 -1.49 6.64 -14.99
C ILE A 184 -1.82 5.38 -15.79
N PHE A 185 -2.64 5.52 -16.84
CA PHE A 185 -3.18 4.44 -17.67
C PHE A 185 -2.66 4.48 -19.11
N ALA A 186 -1.52 5.16 -19.35
CA ALA A 186 -0.92 5.33 -20.67
C ALA A 186 -0.03 4.13 -21.07
#